data_6d389616aedc6f65ca668f9618908636
#
_entry.id   6d389616aedc6f65ca668f9618908636
#
_cell.length_a   1.000
_cell.length_b   1.000
_cell.length_c   1.000
_cell.angle_alpha   90.00
_cell.angle_beta   90.00
_cell.angle_gamma   90.00
#
_symmetry.space_group_name_H-M   'P 1'
#
loop_
_entity.id
_entity.type
_entity.pdbx_description
1 polymer ?
#
loop_
_entity_poly.entity_id
_entity_poly.type
_entity_poly.pdbx_seq_one_letter_code
_entity_poly.pdbx_strand_id
1 'polypeptide(L)'
;MSGGFERMAAVRLAVDCMGGDHGPAVTLPACRAFLDAHPDAELILVGLPEALRPAAGWPRCTLVAATEVVAMEDPVEVALRRKKDSSMRVAIAQVKPDGQEPPAADACVSAGNTGALMAVARYVLKTLDGIDRPAIATVMPNRLGGYTTVLDLGANVDCSAEHLLQFALMGSALVSAVGGRDEPSVGLLNVGEEAIKGGETIKRAGELLREAHAAGRL
;
A
#
# COMPACT_ATOMS: atom_id res chain seq x y z
N MET A 1 23.07 -10.92 34.29
CA MET A 1 22.27 -9.80 33.75
C MET A 1 21.52 -10.33 32.55
N SER A 2 20.29 -10.77 32.77
CA SER A 2 19.39 -11.29 31.71
C SER A 2 18.79 -10.08 31.00
N GLY A 3 19.34 -9.75 29.82
CA GLY A 3 18.71 -8.82 28.91
C GLY A 3 17.36 -9.40 28.48
N GLY A 4 16.27 -8.84 28.99
CA GLY A 4 14.93 -9.14 28.52
C GLY A 4 14.84 -8.77 27.04
N PHE A 5 14.66 -9.76 26.19
CA PHE A 5 14.15 -9.54 24.84
C PHE A 5 12.75 -8.94 25.02
N GLU A 6 12.60 -7.64 24.80
CA GLU A 6 11.28 -7.07 24.56
C GLU A 6 10.67 -7.84 23.39
N ARG A 7 9.61 -8.58 23.70
CA ARG A 7 8.84 -9.31 22.69
C ARG A 7 8.24 -8.24 21.78
N MET A 8 8.76 -8.10 20.57
CA MET A 8 8.12 -7.23 19.57
C MET A 8 6.64 -7.61 19.48
N ALA A 9 5.77 -6.62 19.52
CA ALA A 9 4.34 -6.86 19.38
C ALA A 9 4.09 -7.66 18.09
N ALA A 10 3.17 -8.63 18.15
CA ALA A 10 2.82 -9.43 16.98
C ALA A 10 2.31 -8.51 15.86
N VAL A 11 2.86 -8.68 14.65
CA VAL A 11 2.39 -7.94 13.47
C VAL A 11 1.03 -8.49 13.04
N ARG A 12 0.02 -7.63 12.95
CA ARG A 12 -1.34 -7.98 12.52
C ARG A 12 -1.62 -7.49 11.10
N LEU A 13 -2.02 -8.38 10.22
CA LEU A 13 -2.34 -8.06 8.83
C LEU A 13 -3.82 -8.34 8.53
N ALA A 14 -4.53 -7.35 8.00
CA ALA A 14 -5.87 -7.52 7.45
C ALA A 14 -5.76 -8.00 6.00
N VAL A 15 -6.40 -9.11 5.67
CA VAL A 15 -6.36 -9.71 4.33
C VAL A 15 -7.75 -9.71 3.71
N ASP A 16 -7.89 -9.06 2.56
CA ASP A 16 -9.05 -9.19 1.69
C ASP A 16 -9.00 -10.57 1.01
N CYS A 17 -9.70 -11.54 1.60
CA CYS A 17 -9.69 -12.92 1.11
C CYS A 17 -10.46 -13.12 -0.19
N MET A 18 -11.29 -12.15 -0.60
CA MET A 18 -12.10 -12.23 -1.81
C MET A 18 -11.42 -11.61 -3.03
N GLY A 19 -10.31 -10.88 -2.84
CA GLY A 19 -9.59 -10.19 -3.91
C GLY A 19 -8.85 -11.13 -4.86
N GLY A 20 -8.68 -10.68 -6.11
CA GLY A 20 -7.97 -11.39 -7.18
C GLY A 20 -8.85 -12.34 -7.99
N ASP A 21 -8.29 -12.85 -9.09
CA ASP A 21 -9.01 -13.69 -10.07
C ASP A 21 -9.51 -15.03 -9.48
N HIS A 22 -8.85 -15.52 -8.44
CA HIS A 22 -9.14 -16.82 -7.83
C HIS A 22 -9.69 -16.71 -6.40
N GLY A 23 -9.71 -15.52 -5.82
CA GLY A 23 -10.30 -15.25 -4.51
C GLY A 23 -9.84 -16.22 -3.42
N PRO A 24 -10.79 -16.72 -2.57
CA PRO A 24 -10.48 -17.54 -1.39
C PRO A 24 -9.80 -18.87 -1.71
N ALA A 25 -9.89 -19.37 -2.95
CA ALA A 25 -9.20 -20.60 -3.35
C ALA A 25 -7.66 -20.45 -3.34
N VAL A 26 -7.15 -19.24 -3.48
CA VAL A 26 -5.71 -18.91 -3.43
C VAL A 26 -5.36 -18.18 -2.14
N THR A 27 -6.18 -17.22 -1.73
CA THR A 27 -5.86 -16.36 -0.58
C THR A 27 -5.84 -17.14 0.73
N LEU A 28 -6.77 -18.06 0.99
CA LEU A 28 -6.77 -18.84 2.22
C LEU A 28 -5.56 -19.77 2.34
N PRO A 29 -5.20 -20.60 1.33
CA PRO A 29 -3.96 -21.37 1.39
C PRO A 29 -2.70 -20.52 1.60
N ALA A 30 -2.63 -19.33 0.96
CA ALA A 30 -1.52 -18.40 1.15
C ALA A 30 -1.46 -17.86 2.58
N CYS A 31 -2.59 -17.48 3.16
CA CYS A 31 -2.69 -17.07 4.56
C CYS A 31 -2.24 -18.17 5.52
N ARG A 32 -2.62 -19.43 5.26
CA ARG A 32 -2.18 -20.57 6.08
C ARG A 32 -0.67 -20.75 6.01
N ALA A 33 -0.10 -20.78 4.80
CA ALA A 33 1.34 -20.90 4.60
C ALA A 33 2.11 -19.74 5.26
N PHE A 34 1.57 -18.51 5.19
CA PHE A 34 2.15 -17.35 5.86
C PHE A 34 2.19 -17.52 7.39
N LEU A 35 1.08 -17.94 8.01
CA LEU A 35 1.03 -18.19 9.46
C LEU A 35 1.99 -19.29 9.91
N ASP A 36 2.18 -20.32 9.09
CA ASP A 36 3.10 -21.42 9.38
C ASP A 36 4.57 -20.94 9.30
N ALA A 37 4.88 -20.01 8.39
CA ALA A 37 6.22 -19.43 8.22
C ALA A 37 6.53 -18.30 9.22
N HIS A 38 5.50 -17.61 9.76
CA HIS A 38 5.65 -16.43 10.62
C HIS A 38 4.90 -16.62 11.94
N PRO A 39 5.52 -17.26 12.94
CA PRO A 39 4.88 -17.57 14.22
C PRO A 39 4.46 -16.35 15.05
N ASP A 40 5.11 -15.20 14.80
CA ASP A 40 4.83 -13.93 15.49
C ASP A 40 3.81 -13.04 14.76
N ALA A 41 3.19 -13.53 13.68
CA ALA A 41 2.17 -12.80 12.94
C ALA A 41 0.75 -13.27 13.31
N GLU A 42 -0.20 -12.35 13.21
CA GLU A 42 -1.63 -12.58 13.32
C GLU A 42 -2.34 -12.08 12.05
N LEU A 43 -3.43 -12.74 11.66
CA LEU A 43 -4.21 -12.35 10.50
C LEU A 43 -5.66 -12.01 10.88
N ILE A 44 -6.19 -10.96 10.25
CA ILE A 44 -7.60 -10.65 10.19
C ILE A 44 -8.07 -10.99 8.77
N LEU A 45 -8.77 -12.10 8.61
CA LEU A 45 -9.27 -12.58 7.33
C LEU A 45 -10.65 -11.98 7.07
N VAL A 46 -10.75 -11.19 6.02
CA VAL A 46 -11.99 -10.47 5.67
C VAL A 46 -12.59 -11.05 4.41
N GLY A 47 -13.89 -11.39 4.45
CA GLY A 47 -14.58 -11.96 3.30
C GLY A 47 -16.01 -12.38 3.57
N LEU A 48 -16.62 -13.03 2.58
CA LEU A 48 -17.95 -13.61 2.73
C LEU A 48 -17.92 -14.75 3.76
N PRO A 49 -18.88 -14.82 4.70
CA PRO A 49 -18.85 -15.81 5.79
C PRO A 49 -18.70 -17.26 5.32
N GLU A 50 -19.40 -17.62 4.24
CA GLU A 50 -19.31 -18.96 3.66
C GLU A 50 -17.95 -19.28 3.07
N ALA A 51 -17.28 -18.29 2.48
CA ALA A 51 -15.94 -18.44 1.92
C ALA A 51 -14.85 -18.57 3.00
N LEU A 52 -15.06 -17.96 4.17
CA LEU A 52 -14.13 -18.00 5.29
C LEU A 52 -14.28 -19.27 6.18
N ARG A 53 -15.29 -20.09 5.98
CA ARG A 53 -15.51 -21.32 6.78
C ARG A 53 -14.29 -22.23 6.91
N PRO A 54 -13.47 -22.45 5.86
CA PRO A 54 -12.29 -23.29 5.98
C PRO A 54 -11.24 -22.78 6.96
N ALA A 55 -11.25 -21.47 7.24
CA ALA A 55 -10.33 -20.85 8.19
C ALA A 55 -10.89 -20.79 9.64
N ALA A 56 -12.10 -21.30 9.87
CA ALA A 56 -12.69 -21.30 11.20
C ALA A 56 -11.85 -22.12 12.18
N GLY A 57 -11.49 -21.49 13.30
CA GLY A 57 -10.65 -22.12 14.32
C GLY A 57 -9.16 -22.14 14.02
N TRP A 58 -8.68 -21.51 12.99
CA TRP A 58 -7.23 -21.34 12.79
C TRP A 58 -6.64 -20.52 13.94
N PRO A 59 -5.51 -20.94 14.49
CA PRO A 59 -4.82 -20.17 15.52
C PRO A 59 -4.29 -18.86 14.92
N ARG A 60 -4.26 -17.80 15.71
CA ARG A 60 -3.77 -16.47 15.32
C ARG A 60 -4.54 -15.83 14.15
N CYS A 61 -5.81 -16.24 13.98
CA CYS A 61 -6.70 -15.72 12.96
C CYS A 61 -7.98 -15.19 13.57
N THR A 62 -8.38 -13.98 13.17
CA THR A 62 -9.71 -13.41 13.41
C THR A 62 -10.46 -13.37 12.07
N LEU A 63 -11.72 -13.80 12.06
CA LEU A 63 -12.57 -13.74 10.87
C LEU A 63 -13.50 -12.52 10.97
N VAL A 64 -13.50 -11.69 9.92
CA VAL A 64 -14.38 -10.53 9.81
C VAL A 64 -15.26 -10.68 8.57
N ALA A 65 -16.57 -10.66 8.79
CA ALA A 65 -17.53 -10.78 7.72
C ALA A 65 -17.62 -9.51 6.88
N ALA A 66 -17.76 -9.70 5.57
CA ALA A 66 -18.18 -8.71 4.60
C ALA A 66 -19.33 -9.30 3.77
N THR A 67 -20.17 -8.47 3.17
CA THR A 67 -21.34 -8.92 2.41
C THR A 67 -21.18 -8.71 0.91
N GLU A 68 -20.15 -8.00 0.48
CA GLU A 68 -19.93 -7.63 -0.92
C GLU A 68 -18.48 -7.92 -1.34
N VAL A 69 -18.27 -8.08 -2.64
CA VAL A 69 -16.97 -8.28 -3.26
C VAL A 69 -16.77 -7.29 -4.40
N VAL A 70 -15.60 -6.65 -4.47
CA VAL A 70 -15.19 -5.84 -5.62
C VAL A 70 -14.59 -6.78 -6.67
N ALA A 71 -15.21 -6.87 -7.84
CA ALA A 71 -14.70 -7.65 -8.95
C ALA A 71 -13.53 -6.93 -9.64
N MET A 72 -12.69 -7.68 -10.37
CA MET A 72 -11.52 -7.12 -11.05
C MET A 72 -11.89 -6.10 -12.13
N GLU A 73 -13.04 -6.28 -12.78
CA GLU A 73 -13.59 -5.41 -13.82
C GLU A 73 -14.53 -4.31 -13.30
N ASP A 74 -14.81 -4.27 -12.00
CA ASP A 74 -15.67 -3.22 -11.43
C ASP A 74 -15.06 -1.83 -11.65
N PRO A 75 -15.84 -0.88 -12.15
CA PRO A 75 -15.43 0.52 -12.15
C PRO A 75 -15.15 1.01 -10.73
N VAL A 76 -14.12 1.84 -10.58
CA VAL A 76 -13.73 2.43 -9.28
C VAL A 76 -14.91 3.08 -8.56
N GLU A 77 -15.79 3.74 -9.30
CA GLU A 77 -16.99 4.37 -8.73
C GLU A 77 -17.93 3.37 -8.07
N VAL A 78 -18.06 2.16 -8.61
CA VAL A 78 -18.87 1.07 -8.04
C VAL A 78 -18.30 0.65 -6.69
N ALA A 79 -16.99 0.43 -6.61
CA ALA A 79 -16.30 0.07 -5.37
C ALA A 79 -16.47 1.15 -4.30
N LEU A 80 -16.37 2.44 -4.67
CA LEU A 80 -16.47 3.55 -3.74
C LEU A 80 -17.90 3.83 -3.25
N ARG A 81 -18.87 3.82 -4.17
CA ARG A 81 -20.23 4.36 -3.87
C ARG A 81 -21.26 3.27 -3.59
N ARG A 82 -21.12 2.11 -4.23
CA ARG A 82 -22.14 1.05 -4.15
C ARG A 82 -21.71 -0.08 -3.23
N LYS A 83 -20.49 -0.58 -3.33
CA LYS A 83 -19.99 -1.73 -2.54
C LYS A 83 -19.35 -1.25 -1.22
N LYS A 84 -20.18 -0.72 -0.34
CA LYS A 84 -19.72 -0.09 0.91
C LYS A 84 -19.32 -1.10 1.99
N ASP A 85 -19.79 -2.32 1.89
CA ASP A 85 -19.46 -3.44 2.77
C ASP A 85 -18.65 -4.52 2.04
N SER A 86 -17.83 -4.09 1.05
CA SER A 86 -16.94 -5.00 0.34
C SER A 86 -15.78 -5.47 1.23
N SER A 87 -15.35 -6.71 1.03
CA SER A 87 -14.22 -7.31 1.75
C SER A 87 -12.96 -6.43 1.66
N MET A 88 -12.68 -5.84 0.48
CA MET A 88 -11.61 -4.87 0.29
C MET A 88 -11.76 -3.65 1.22
N ARG A 89 -12.93 -3.05 1.29
CA ARG A 89 -13.17 -1.85 2.11
C ARG A 89 -13.13 -2.17 3.60
N VAL A 90 -13.70 -3.29 4.00
CA VAL A 90 -13.67 -3.76 5.40
C VAL A 90 -12.25 -4.08 5.84
N ALA A 91 -11.43 -4.71 4.97
CA ALA A 91 -10.02 -4.99 5.24
C ALA A 91 -9.20 -3.69 5.40
N ILE A 92 -9.39 -2.71 4.52
CA ILE A 92 -8.75 -1.40 4.63
C ILE A 92 -9.16 -0.69 5.94
N ALA A 93 -10.42 -0.81 6.34
CA ALA A 93 -10.91 -0.17 7.57
C ALA A 93 -10.23 -0.71 8.83
N GLN A 94 -9.72 -1.96 8.83
CA GLN A 94 -8.97 -2.52 9.97
C GLN A 94 -7.66 -1.77 10.26
N VAL A 95 -7.12 -1.06 9.28
CA VAL A 95 -5.86 -0.27 9.40
C VAL A 95 -6.13 1.16 9.85
N LYS A 96 -7.39 1.58 9.89
CA LYS A 96 -7.76 2.95 10.27
C LYS A 96 -7.70 3.13 11.77
N PRO A 97 -6.94 4.13 12.29
CA PRO A 97 -7.00 4.48 13.71
C PRO A 97 -8.40 4.96 14.11
N ASP A 98 -8.92 4.47 15.21
CA ASP A 98 -10.26 4.79 15.71
C ASP A 98 -10.27 5.96 16.72
N GLY A 99 -9.20 6.75 16.73
CA GLY A 99 -9.07 7.99 17.51
C GLY A 99 -8.62 7.80 18.96
N GLN A 100 -8.94 6.71 19.63
CA GLN A 100 -8.52 6.43 21.01
C GLN A 100 -7.81 5.07 21.18
N GLU A 101 -7.95 4.17 20.21
CA GLU A 101 -7.33 2.85 20.22
C GLU A 101 -6.42 2.67 18.99
N PRO A 102 -5.36 1.85 19.11
CA PRO A 102 -4.56 1.49 17.96
C PRO A 102 -5.45 0.77 16.93
N PRO A 103 -5.12 0.86 15.62
CA PRO A 103 -5.86 0.14 14.60
C PRO A 103 -5.84 -1.37 14.87
N ALA A 104 -6.89 -2.08 14.41
CA ALA A 104 -7.00 -3.52 14.58
C ALA A 104 -5.89 -4.29 13.83
N ALA A 105 -5.37 -3.72 12.74
CA ALA A 105 -4.27 -4.26 11.95
C ALA A 105 -3.22 -3.19 11.63
N ASP A 106 -1.96 -3.62 11.47
CA ASP A 106 -0.84 -2.76 11.11
C ASP A 106 -0.77 -2.49 9.61
N ALA A 107 -1.27 -3.42 8.79
CA ALA A 107 -1.34 -3.29 7.33
C ALA A 107 -2.52 -4.08 6.75
N CYS A 108 -2.91 -3.69 5.52
CA CYS A 108 -3.92 -4.39 4.73
C CYS A 108 -3.32 -4.95 3.44
N VAL A 109 -3.72 -6.16 3.08
CA VAL A 109 -3.31 -6.85 1.85
C VAL A 109 -4.55 -7.22 1.04
N SER A 110 -4.55 -6.89 -0.23
CA SER A 110 -5.58 -7.29 -1.19
C SER A 110 -4.92 -7.59 -2.55
N ALA A 111 -5.35 -8.67 -3.19
CA ALA A 111 -4.99 -9.01 -4.57
C ALA A 111 -6.07 -8.56 -5.57
N GLY A 112 -7.02 -7.74 -5.13
CA GLY A 112 -8.14 -7.27 -5.93
C GLY A 112 -7.79 -6.15 -6.90
N ASN A 113 -8.82 -5.55 -7.49
CA ASN A 113 -8.70 -4.44 -8.44
C ASN A 113 -7.86 -3.28 -7.87
N THR A 114 -6.71 -3.02 -8.47
CA THR A 114 -5.71 -2.05 -7.98
C THR A 114 -6.26 -0.63 -7.92
N GLY A 115 -7.00 -0.20 -8.93
CA GLY A 115 -7.60 1.14 -8.98
C GLY A 115 -8.66 1.32 -7.88
N ALA A 116 -9.48 0.29 -7.65
CA ALA A 116 -10.44 0.27 -6.57
C ALA A 116 -9.75 0.29 -5.19
N LEU A 117 -8.70 -0.52 -5.00
CA LEU A 117 -7.92 -0.59 -3.76
C LEU A 117 -7.36 0.79 -3.40
N MET A 118 -6.72 1.47 -4.34
CA MET A 118 -6.16 2.81 -4.11
C MET A 118 -7.24 3.84 -3.79
N ALA A 119 -8.33 3.85 -4.56
CA ALA A 119 -9.40 4.81 -4.37
C ALA A 119 -10.13 4.60 -3.03
N VAL A 120 -10.41 3.35 -2.66
CA VAL A 120 -11.02 3.00 -1.38
C VAL A 120 -10.07 3.32 -0.23
N ALA A 121 -8.78 2.99 -0.34
CA ALA A 121 -7.77 3.32 0.67
C ALA A 121 -7.69 4.84 0.89
N ARG A 122 -7.59 5.63 -0.19
CA ARG A 122 -7.61 7.09 -0.10
C ARG A 122 -8.89 7.63 0.59
N TYR A 123 -10.04 7.02 0.28
CA TYR A 123 -11.31 7.45 0.86
C TYR A 123 -11.41 7.13 2.36
N VAL A 124 -11.00 5.93 2.77
CA VAL A 124 -11.12 5.42 4.15
C VAL A 124 -10.03 6.00 5.05
N LEU A 125 -8.76 5.90 4.62
CA LEU A 125 -7.60 6.26 5.45
C LEU A 125 -7.26 7.74 5.32
N LYS A 126 -7.67 8.39 4.23
CA LYS A 126 -7.27 9.76 3.85
C LYS A 126 -5.80 9.81 3.43
N THR A 127 -5.37 10.98 2.98
CA THR A 127 -3.98 11.30 2.70
C THR A 127 -3.44 12.19 3.82
N LEU A 128 -2.13 12.21 4.00
CA LEU A 128 -1.45 13.15 4.87
C LEU A 128 -1.60 14.58 4.33
N ASP A 129 -1.51 15.56 5.20
CA ASP A 129 -1.51 16.97 4.81
C ASP A 129 -0.38 17.26 3.81
N GLY A 130 -0.72 17.94 2.72
CA GLY A 130 0.23 18.22 1.65
C GLY A 130 0.42 17.09 0.62
N ILE A 131 -0.28 15.96 0.75
CA ILE A 131 -0.29 14.86 -0.21
C ILE A 131 -1.67 14.75 -0.86
N ASP A 132 -1.72 15.03 -2.15
CA ASP A 132 -2.99 15.02 -2.90
C ASP A 132 -3.45 13.62 -3.29
N ARG A 133 -2.49 12.74 -3.61
CA ARG A 133 -2.76 11.38 -4.12
C ARG A 133 -1.80 10.36 -3.54
N PRO A 134 -2.26 9.13 -3.24
CA PRO A 134 -1.36 8.01 -3.00
C PRO A 134 -0.64 7.60 -4.29
N ALA A 135 0.48 6.91 -4.16
CA ALA A 135 1.21 6.31 -5.26
C ALA A 135 1.49 4.84 -4.98
N ILE A 136 1.55 4.03 -6.04
CA ILE A 136 2.05 2.66 -5.93
C ILE A 136 3.57 2.71 -5.89
N ALA A 137 4.16 2.06 -4.89
CA ALA A 137 5.61 1.89 -4.80
C ALA A 137 5.99 0.43 -5.07
N THR A 138 7.04 0.23 -5.85
CA THR A 138 7.65 -1.08 -6.03
C THR A 138 9.16 -0.98 -6.07
N VAL A 139 9.82 -2.10 -5.90
CA VAL A 139 11.28 -2.22 -5.90
C VAL A 139 11.71 -2.95 -7.17
N MET A 140 12.61 -2.32 -7.94
CA MET A 140 13.18 -2.91 -9.15
C MET A 140 14.68 -3.14 -8.98
N PRO A 141 15.24 -4.26 -9.45
CA PRO A 141 16.68 -4.49 -9.45
C PRO A 141 17.38 -3.47 -10.36
N ASN A 142 18.58 -3.03 -9.97
CA ASN A 142 19.38 -2.13 -10.78
C ASN A 142 20.71 -2.79 -11.24
N ARG A 143 21.41 -2.13 -12.18
CA ARG A 143 22.67 -2.63 -12.76
C ARG A 143 23.80 -2.83 -11.75
N LEU A 144 23.74 -2.18 -10.61
CA LEU A 144 24.81 -2.19 -9.59
C LEU A 144 24.60 -3.31 -8.55
N GLY A 145 23.68 -4.23 -8.79
CA GLY A 145 23.39 -5.34 -7.88
C GLY A 145 22.53 -4.94 -6.67
N GLY A 146 22.02 -3.69 -6.65
CA GLY A 146 21.07 -3.19 -5.67
C GLY A 146 19.67 -3.06 -6.25
N TYR A 147 18.90 -2.12 -5.70
CA TYR A 147 17.54 -1.87 -6.16
C TYR A 147 17.23 -0.36 -6.23
N THR A 148 16.19 -0.04 -6.98
CA THR A 148 15.59 1.28 -7.10
C THR A 148 14.12 1.19 -6.73
N THR A 149 13.68 2.01 -5.80
CA THR A 149 12.25 2.15 -5.50
C THR A 149 11.63 3.09 -6.52
N VAL A 150 10.60 2.61 -7.20
CA VAL A 150 9.86 3.36 -8.23
C VAL A 150 8.47 3.65 -7.70
N LEU A 151 8.03 4.90 -7.78
CA LEU A 151 6.69 5.32 -7.39
C LEU A 151 5.87 5.67 -8.62
N ASP A 152 4.58 5.37 -8.51
CA ASP A 152 3.52 5.64 -9.47
C ASP A 152 3.67 4.91 -10.81
N LEU A 153 3.56 3.59 -10.73
CA LEU A 153 3.58 2.70 -11.89
C LEU A 153 2.18 2.59 -12.54
N GLY A 154 1.65 3.73 -13.02
CA GLY A 154 0.38 3.79 -13.75
C GLY A 154 -0.88 3.89 -12.90
N ALA A 155 -0.76 4.07 -11.59
CA ALA A 155 -1.91 4.29 -10.71
C ALA A 155 -2.53 5.69 -10.90
N ASN A 156 -1.71 6.68 -11.24
CA ASN A 156 -2.14 8.02 -11.60
C ASN A 156 -1.76 8.29 -13.07
N VAL A 157 -2.75 8.31 -13.95
CA VAL A 157 -2.52 8.46 -15.40
C VAL A 157 -2.07 9.87 -15.74
N ASP A 158 -2.67 10.89 -15.08
CA ASP A 158 -2.38 12.30 -15.31
C ASP A 158 -1.78 12.92 -14.04
N CYS A 159 -0.46 13.07 -14.01
CA CYS A 159 0.26 13.72 -12.92
C CYS A 159 0.64 15.15 -13.27
N SER A 160 0.41 16.10 -12.35
CA SER A 160 1.00 17.42 -12.40
C SER A 160 2.46 17.39 -11.90
N ALA A 161 3.19 18.48 -12.10
CA ALA A 161 4.54 18.62 -11.56
C ALA A 161 4.58 18.57 -10.02
N GLU A 162 3.55 19.09 -9.38
CA GLU A 162 3.37 19.04 -7.91
C GLU A 162 3.13 17.61 -7.42
N HIS A 163 2.36 16.79 -8.14
CA HIS A 163 2.19 15.38 -7.80
C HIS A 163 3.52 14.63 -7.86
N LEU A 164 4.35 14.88 -8.89
CA LEU A 164 5.66 14.26 -9.02
C LEU A 164 6.61 14.68 -7.89
N LEU A 165 6.56 15.95 -7.44
CA LEU A 165 7.27 16.40 -6.25
C LEU A 165 6.81 15.66 -4.99
N GLN A 166 5.49 15.52 -4.79
CA GLN A 166 4.94 14.78 -3.65
C GLN A 166 5.37 13.32 -3.65
N PHE A 167 5.35 12.66 -4.82
CA PHE A 167 5.83 11.28 -4.97
C PHE A 167 7.33 11.15 -4.65
N ALA A 168 8.12 12.14 -5.05
CA ALA A 168 9.55 12.16 -4.71
C ALA A 168 9.78 12.27 -3.19
N LEU A 169 9.04 13.13 -2.51
CA LEU A 169 9.10 13.27 -1.05
C LEU A 169 8.67 11.98 -0.35
N MET A 170 7.55 11.38 -0.78
CA MET A 170 7.08 10.10 -0.24
C MET A 170 8.09 8.97 -0.48
N GLY A 171 8.64 8.89 -1.69
CA GLY A 171 9.64 7.87 -2.04
C GLY A 171 10.93 8.01 -1.24
N SER A 172 11.42 9.24 -1.06
CA SER A 172 12.58 9.53 -0.22
C SER A 172 12.35 9.09 1.22
N ALA A 173 11.22 9.49 1.81
CA ALA A 173 10.85 9.09 3.17
C ALA A 173 10.71 7.57 3.33
N LEU A 174 10.08 6.89 2.34
CA LEU A 174 9.93 5.44 2.34
C LEU A 174 11.29 4.72 2.31
N VAL A 175 12.20 5.13 1.42
CA VAL A 175 13.52 4.51 1.29
C VAL A 175 14.37 4.76 2.54
N SER A 176 14.27 5.95 3.15
CA SER A 176 14.95 6.23 4.41
C SER A 176 14.43 5.34 5.54
N ALA A 177 13.10 5.24 5.69
CA ALA A 177 12.50 4.48 6.78
C ALA A 177 12.70 2.97 6.66
N VAL A 178 12.59 2.40 5.45
CA VAL A 178 12.61 0.96 5.22
C VAL A 178 14.00 0.48 4.78
N GLY A 179 14.69 1.27 3.97
CA GLY A 179 15.98 0.92 3.37
C GLY A 179 17.20 1.33 4.20
N GLY A 180 17.01 2.05 5.31
CA GLY A 180 18.11 2.53 6.17
C GLY A 180 19.09 3.46 5.46
N ARG A 181 18.63 4.20 4.46
CA ARG A 181 19.42 5.17 3.71
C ARG A 181 18.92 6.57 4.01
N ASP A 182 19.63 7.32 4.82
CA ASP A 182 19.20 8.64 5.32
C ASP A 182 18.98 9.68 4.20
N GLU A 183 19.78 9.64 3.15
CA GLU A 183 19.70 10.57 2.01
C GLU A 183 19.66 9.80 0.68
N PRO A 184 18.50 9.23 0.30
CA PRO A 184 18.38 8.54 -0.99
C PRO A 184 18.36 9.55 -2.14
N SER A 185 19.07 9.24 -3.22
CA SER A 185 18.98 10.04 -4.45
C SER A 185 17.63 9.84 -5.13
N VAL A 186 17.06 10.93 -5.65
CA VAL A 186 15.79 10.94 -6.35
C VAL A 186 15.98 11.34 -7.82
N GLY A 187 15.37 10.62 -8.73
CA GLY A 187 15.35 10.92 -10.15
C GLY A 187 13.95 10.92 -10.75
N LEU A 188 13.73 11.74 -11.76
CA LEU A 188 12.53 11.70 -12.59
C LEU A 188 12.76 10.74 -13.76
N LEU A 189 11.86 9.76 -13.93
CA LEU A 189 11.87 8.93 -15.14
C LEU A 189 11.49 9.80 -16.34
N ASN A 190 12.34 9.79 -17.38
CA ASN A 190 12.19 10.63 -18.55
C ASN A 190 12.69 9.88 -19.80
N VAL A 191 12.40 10.41 -20.98
CA VAL A 191 12.82 9.84 -22.29
C VAL A 191 14.31 10.09 -22.62
N GLY A 192 15.04 10.82 -21.80
CA GLY A 192 16.48 11.10 -21.93
C GLY A 192 16.98 11.92 -20.75
N GLU A 193 18.31 12.04 -20.62
CA GLU A 193 18.97 12.71 -19.50
C GLU A 193 19.14 14.22 -19.73
N GLU A 194 19.00 14.69 -20.98
CA GLU A 194 19.22 16.09 -21.32
C GLU A 194 18.09 16.98 -20.77
N ALA A 195 18.44 18.15 -20.28
CA ALA A 195 17.49 19.11 -19.68
C ALA A 195 16.36 19.57 -20.62
N ILE A 196 16.57 19.42 -21.95
CA ILE A 196 15.58 19.77 -22.96
C ILE A 196 14.55 18.64 -23.21
N LYS A 197 14.82 17.43 -22.74
CA LYS A 197 13.97 16.26 -22.94
C LYS A 197 12.79 16.24 -21.96
N GLY A 198 11.73 15.56 -22.39
CA GLY A 198 10.49 15.45 -21.62
C GLY A 198 9.51 16.59 -21.86
N GLY A 199 8.26 16.34 -21.47
CA GLY A 199 7.20 17.33 -21.53
C GLY A 199 7.35 18.44 -20.46
N GLU A 200 6.56 19.49 -20.58
CA GLU A 200 6.61 20.64 -19.66
C GLU A 200 6.39 20.24 -18.20
N THR A 201 5.52 19.27 -17.94
CA THR A 201 5.28 18.72 -16.59
C THR A 201 6.57 18.18 -15.97
N ILE A 202 7.36 17.40 -16.73
CA ILE A 202 8.62 16.81 -16.23
C ILE A 202 9.67 17.88 -15.97
N LYS A 203 9.79 18.87 -16.87
CA LYS A 203 10.70 20.01 -16.69
C LYS A 203 10.35 20.80 -15.44
N ARG A 204 9.05 21.13 -15.28
CA ARG A 204 8.58 21.84 -14.09
C ARG A 204 8.77 21.02 -12.80
N ALA A 205 8.53 19.71 -12.82
CA ALA A 205 8.83 18.83 -11.70
C ALA A 205 10.31 18.85 -11.33
N GLY A 206 11.21 18.84 -12.33
CA GLY A 206 12.65 18.96 -12.11
C GLY A 206 13.06 20.28 -11.45
N GLU A 207 12.40 21.39 -11.77
CA GLU A 207 12.61 22.67 -11.09
C GLU A 207 12.16 22.58 -9.63
N LEU A 208 10.94 22.11 -9.38
CA LEU A 208 10.39 21.94 -8.03
C LEU A 208 11.25 21.05 -7.14
N LEU A 209 11.80 19.96 -7.70
CA LEU A 209 12.71 19.07 -6.97
C LEU A 209 14.01 19.78 -6.58
N ARG A 210 14.61 20.56 -7.48
CA ARG A 210 15.80 21.36 -7.15
C ARG A 210 15.52 22.43 -6.09
N GLU A 211 14.37 23.10 -6.17
CA GLU A 211 13.92 24.04 -5.15
C GLU A 211 13.72 23.36 -3.79
N ALA A 212 13.10 22.16 -3.77
CA ALA A 212 12.90 21.38 -2.56
C ALA A 212 14.21 20.91 -1.93
N HIS A 213 15.18 20.45 -2.75
CA HIS A 213 16.51 20.07 -2.30
C HIS A 213 17.28 21.29 -1.74
N ALA A 214 17.29 22.43 -2.43
CA ALA A 214 17.93 23.65 -1.94
C ALA A 214 17.34 24.14 -0.61
N ALA A 215 16.06 23.84 -0.36
CA ALA A 215 15.36 24.17 0.89
C ALA A 215 15.50 23.09 1.99
N GLY A 216 16.30 22.04 1.78
CA GLY A 216 16.52 20.94 2.71
C GLY A 216 15.29 20.07 2.98
N ARG A 217 14.35 20.01 2.00
CA ARG A 217 13.13 19.19 2.10
C ARG A 217 13.25 17.84 1.38
N LEU A 218 14.30 17.67 0.59
CA LEU A 218 14.58 16.47 -0.21
C LEU A 218 16.07 16.23 -0.27
#